data_e9a0e6e3183379b8db198d6bb7ac2a73
#
_entry.id   e9a0e6e3183379b8db198d6bb7ac2a73
#
_cell.length_a   1.000
_cell.length_b   1.000
_cell.length_c   1.000
_cell.angle_alpha   90.00
_cell.angle_beta   90.00
_cell.angle_gamma   90.00
#
_symmetry.space_group_name_H-M   'P 1'
#
loop_
_entity.id
_entity.type
_entity.pdbx_description
1 polymer ?
#
loop_
_entity_poly.entity_id
_entity_poly.type
_entity_poly.pdbx_seq_one_letter_code
_entity_poly.pdbx_strand_id
1 'polypeptide(L)'
;MQIKEFSEKTGLTPYTIRFYEKKDLFRVKRDEKNRRIYDETDIEWIKMLKRLKDMGMKLSEIKKYSDLRYEGNETIKERMKILTNHKKYVNIEIEKWQKYLQNLDDKLEIYENYLKNKK
;
A
#
# COMPACT_ATOMS: atom_id res chain seq x y z
N MET A 1 -13.34 -10.60 16.04
CA MET A 1 -14.39 -10.63 14.99
C MET A 1 -14.07 -11.68 13.93
N GLN A 2 -15.05 -12.10 13.19
CA GLN A 2 -14.85 -13.05 12.09
C GLN A 2 -14.66 -12.31 10.77
N ILE A 3 -14.32 -13.03 9.69
CA ILE A 3 -13.89 -12.44 8.43
C ILE A 3 -14.91 -11.50 7.80
N LYS A 4 -16.21 -11.80 7.92
CA LYS A 4 -17.26 -10.94 7.35
C LYS A 4 -17.21 -9.52 7.92
N GLU A 5 -17.21 -9.43 9.24
CA GLU A 5 -17.12 -8.14 9.94
C GLU A 5 -15.78 -7.46 9.66
N PHE A 6 -14.69 -8.22 9.68
CA PHE A 6 -13.35 -7.72 9.39
C PHE A 6 -13.26 -7.16 7.96
N SER A 7 -13.85 -7.85 6.99
CA SER A 7 -13.94 -7.40 5.60
C SER A 7 -14.72 -6.08 5.51
N GLU A 8 -15.86 -5.98 6.18
CA GLU A 8 -16.66 -4.75 6.19
C GLU A 8 -15.89 -3.58 6.80
N LYS A 9 -15.21 -3.80 7.92
CA LYS A 9 -14.46 -2.74 8.62
C LYS A 9 -13.20 -2.29 7.87
N THR A 10 -12.57 -3.16 7.11
CA THR A 10 -11.35 -2.84 6.37
C THR A 10 -11.60 -2.34 4.96
N GLY A 11 -12.80 -2.61 4.43
CA GLY A 11 -13.11 -2.34 3.02
C GLY A 11 -12.42 -3.29 2.07
N LEU A 12 -11.81 -4.36 2.57
CA LEU A 12 -11.13 -5.37 1.76
C LEU A 12 -12.01 -6.61 1.60
N THR A 13 -11.94 -7.24 0.44
CA THR A 13 -12.67 -8.49 0.21
C THR A 13 -12.06 -9.64 1.02
N PRO A 14 -12.84 -10.67 1.39
CA PRO A 14 -12.28 -11.86 1.99
C PRO A 14 -11.17 -12.49 1.15
N TYR A 15 -11.27 -12.43 -0.17
CA TYR A 15 -10.23 -12.91 -1.09
C TYR A 15 -8.90 -12.19 -0.84
N THR A 16 -8.92 -10.85 -0.76
CA THR A 16 -7.71 -10.05 -0.52
C THR A 16 -7.11 -10.33 0.84
N ILE A 17 -7.95 -10.46 1.87
CA ILE A 17 -7.50 -10.78 3.23
C ILE A 17 -6.80 -12.13 3.25
N ARG A 18 -7.38 -13.15 2.62
CA ARG A 18 -6.79 -14.49 2.50
C ARG A 18 -5.51 -14.49 1.68
N PHE A 19 -5.43 -13.62 0.67
CA PHE A 19 -4.21 -13.46 -0.13
C PHE A 19 -3.04 -12.98 0.73
N TYR A 20 -3.26 -11.97 1.57
CA TYR A 20 -2.22 -11.48 2.47
C TYR A 20 -1.79 -12.54 3.48
N GLU A 21 -2.75 -13.31 4.01
CA GLU A 21 -2.45 -14.43 4.90
C GLU A 21 -1.61 -15.49 4.18
N LYS A 22 -2.01 -15.87 2.98
CA LYS A 22 -1.31 -16.88 2.17
C LYS A 22 0.12 -16.48 1.85
N LYS A 23 0.36 -15.19 1.61
CA LYS A 23 1.70 -14.65 1.35
C LYS A 23 2.50 -14.42 2.63
N ASP A 24 1.97 -14.80 3.76
CA ASP A 24 2.60 -14.64 5.08
C ASP A 24 2.94 -13.16 5.39
N LEU A 25 2.11 -12.26 4.90
CA LEU A 25 2.19 -10.83 5.22
C LEU A 25 1.31 -10.47 6.41
N PHE A 26 0.34 -11.32 6.70
CA PHE A 26 -0.66 -11.12 7.75
C PHE A 26 -0.87 -12.44 8.48
N ARG A 27 -0.67 -12.43 9.81
CA ARG A 27 -0.81 -13.62 10.66
C ARG A 27 -2.15 -13.59 11.36
N VAL A 28 -2.98 -14.60 11.05
CA VAL A 28 -4.32 -14.71 11.61
C VAL A 28 -4.27 -15.50 12.89
N LYS A 29 -4.90 -14.97 13.93
CA LYS A 29 -5.08 -15.67 15.21
C LYS A 29 -6.23 -16.64 15.10
N ARG A 30 -6.23 -17.65 15.98
CA ARG A 30 -7.31 -18.62 16.03
C ARG A 30 -7.84 -18.74 17.46
N ASP A 31 -9.14 -19.00 17.57
CA ASP A 31 -9.79 -19.22 18.86
C ASP A 31 -9.61 -20.69 19.32
N GLU A 32 -10.20 -21.04 20.46
CA GLU A 32 -10.12 -22.38 21.04
C GLU A 32 -10.65 -23.48 20.11
N LYS A 33 -11.60 -23.11 19.23
CA LYS A 33 -12.18 -24.04 18.25
C LYS A 33 -11.43 -24.03 16.91
N ASN A 34 -10.22 -23.42 16.88
CA ASN A 34 -9.38 -23.30 15.69
C ASN A 34 -10.02 -22.48 14.57
N ARG A 35 -10.94 -21.56 14.90
CA ARG A 35 -11.55 -20.64 13.94
C ARG A 35 -10.74 -19.36 13.86
N ARG A 36 -10.65 -18.78 12.66
CA ARG A 36 -9.98 -17.49 12.46
C ARG A 36 -10.69 -16.39 13.22
N ILE A 37 -9.92 -15.59 13.98
CA ILE A 37 -10.42 -14.39 14.65
C ILE A 37 -9.54 -13.19 14.33
N TYR A 38 -10.15 -12.02 14.26
CA TYR A 38 -9.50 -10.75 13.92
C TYR A 38 -9.81 -9.72 14.99
N ASP A 39 -8.89 -8.79 15.24
CA ASP A 39 -9.08 -7.73 16.22
C ASP A 39 -8.77 -6.34 15.63
N GLU A 40 -8.87 -5.30 16.45
CA GLU A 40 -8.65 -3.92 16.02
C GLU A 40 -7.23 -3.66 15.53
N THR A 41 -6.23 -4.29 16.14
CA THR A 41 -4.83 -4.16 15.70
C THR A 41 -4.63 -4.77 14.32
N ASP A 42 -5.35 -5.84 14.01
CA ASP A 42 -5.34 -6.46 12.70
C ASP A 42 -5.92 -5.54 11.63
N ILE A 43 -6.96 -4.76 11.98
CA ILE A 43 -7.57 -3.78 11.06
C ILE A 43 -6.51 -2.75 10.65
N GLU A 44 -5.83 -2.16 11.60
CA GLU A 44 -4.79 -1.15 11.33
C GLU A 44 -3.67 -1.72 10.47
N TRP A 45 -3.21 -2.92 10.80
CA TRP A 45 -2.10 -3.53 10.10
C TRP A 45 -2.45 -3.90 8.65
N ILE A 46 -3.61 -4.51 8.41
CA ILE A 46 -3.98 -4.90 7.05
C ILE A 46 -4.23 -3.67 6.16
N LYS A 47 -4.73 -2.58 6.75
CA LYS A 47 -4.85 -1.30 6.03
C LYS A 47 -3.48 -0.76 5.65
N MET A 48 -2.50 -0.88 6.53
CA MET A 48 -1.12 -0.49 6.23
C MET A 48 -0.53 -1.33 5.10
N LEU A 49 -0.75 -2.64 5.13
CA LEU A 49 -0.32 -3.54 4.05
C LEU A 49 -0.87 -3.10 2.69
N LYS A 50 -2.16 -2.77 2.66
CA LYS A 50 -2.79 -2.28 1.44
C LYS A 50 -2.14 -0.98 0.96
N ARG A 51 -1.87 -0.05 1.86
CA ARG A 51 -1.22 1.22 1.52
C ARG A 51 0.18 1.00 0.94
N LEU A 52 0.97 0.11 1.54
CA LEU A 52 2.31 -0.21 1.04
C LEU A 52 2.26 -0.80 -0.37
N LYS A 53 1.30 -1.68 -0.61
CA LYS A 53 1.07 -2.26 -1.94
C LYS A 53 0.64 -1.19 -2.94
N ASP A 54 -0.31 -0.34 -2.56
CA ASP A 54 -0.82 0.73 -3.43
C ASP A 54 0.27 1.75 -3.78
N MET A 55 1.22 1.96 -2.88
CA MET A 55 2.38 2.83 -3.13
C MET A 55 3.48 2.17 -3.98
N GLY A 56 3.24 0.97 -4.47
CA GLY A 56 4.21 0.28 -5.34
C GLY A 56 5.34 -0.42 -4.65
N MET A 57 5.27 -0.64 -3.33
CA MET A 57 6.28 -1.40 -2.63
C MET A 57 6.25 -2.86 -3.08
N LYS A 58 7.42 -3.43 -3.36
CA LYS A 58 7.53 -4.83 -3.79
C LYS A 58 7.10 -5.78 -2.67
N LEU A 59 6.45 -6.89 -3.04
CA LEU A 59 6.02 -7.88 -2.04
C LEU A 59 7.15 -8.36 -1.15
N SER A 60 8.36 -8.53 -1.70
CA SER A 60 9.54 -8.93 -0.91
C SER A 60 9.88 -7.91 0.18
N GLU A 61 9.74 -6.64 -0.10
CA GLU A 61 9.98 -5.57 0.88
C GLU A 61 8.85 -5.49 1.91
N ILE A 62 7.60 -5.65 1.47
CA ILE A 62 6.45 -5.72 2.37
C ILE A 62 6.60 -6.90 3.34
N LYS A 63 7.09 -8.04 2.84
CA LYS A 63 7.34 -9.23 3.65
C LYS A 63 8.38 -8.94 4.73
N LYS A 64 9.49 -8.29 4.39
CA LYS A 64 10.50 -7.87 5.37
C LYS A 64 9.90 -6.97 6.43
N TYR A 65 9.13 -5.97 6.01
CA TYR A 65 8.47 -5.04 6.94
C TYR A 65 7.52 -5.79 7.87
N SER A 66 6.72 -6.70 7.31
CA SER A 66 5.78 -7.51 8.09
C SER A 66 6.50 -8.37 9.12
N ASP A 67 7.55 -9.08 8.72
CA ASP A 67 8.32 -9.93 9.62
C ASP A 67 8.91 -9.12 10.78
N LEU A 68 9.47 -7.96 10.49
CA LEU A 68 10.03 -7.06 11.50
C LEU A 68 8.96 -6.57 12.47
N ARG A 69 7.79 -6.19 11.94
CA ARG A 69 6.68 -5.74 12.78
C ARG A 69 6.25 -6.83 13.76
N TYR A 70 6.15 -8.08 13.31
CA TYR A 70 5.77 -9.19 14.18
C TYR A 70 6.87 -9.56 15.18
N GLU A 71 8.12 -9.19 14.93
CA GLU A 71 9.20 -9.37 15.91
C GLU A 71 9.05 -8.41 17.10
N GLY A 72 8.51 -7.19 16.88
CA GLY A 72 8.26 -6.25 17.96
C GLY A 72 8.86 -4.87 17.76
N ASN A 73 8.74 -4.03 18.79
CA ASN A 73 9.13 -2.61 18.73
C ASN A 73 10.62 -2.38 18.62
N GLU A 74 11.45 -3.33 18.99
CA GLU A 74 12.90 -3.25 18.83
C GLU A 74 13.34 -3.18 17.37
N THR A 75 12.43 -3.47 16.43
CA THR A 75 12.70 -3.41 15.00
C THR A 75 12.28 -2.09 14.35
N ILE A 76 11.83 -1.10 15.13
CA ILE A 76 11.33 0.16 14.59
C ILE A 76 12.38 0.87 13.72
N LYS A 77 13.63 0.90 14.13
CA LYS A 77 14.70 1.54 13.32
C LYS A 77 14.85 0.87 11.95
N GLU A 78 14.80 -0.45 11.90
CA GLU A 78 14.89 -1.19 10.64
C GLU A 78 13.67 -0.96 9.77
N ARG A 79 12.48 -0.93 10.38
CA ARG A 79 11.25 -0.61 9.66
C ARG A 79 11.28 0.80 9.09
N MET A 80 11.81 1.76 9.84
CA MET A 80 11.98 3.13 9.37
C MET A 80 12.88 3.20 8.13
N LYS A 81 13.94 2.40 8.07
CA LYS A 81 14.81 2.36 6.90
C LYS A 81 14.07 1.90 5.64
N ILE A 82 13.22 0.89 5.78
CA ILE A 82 12.41 0.39 4.66
C ILE A 82 11.47 1.50 4.17
N LEU A 83 10.78 2.16 5.08
CA LEU A 83 9.86 3.25 4.73
C LEU A 83 10.60 4.45 4.13
N THR A 84 11.76 4.79 4.67
CA THR A 84 12.57 5.91 4.17
C THR A 84 13.06 5.63 2.75
N ASN A 85 13.51 4.43 2.47
CA ASN A 85 13.93 4.04 1.13
C ASN A 85 12.76 4.10 0.15
N HIS A 86 11.59 3.65 0.57
CA HIS A 86 10.41 3.70 -0.28
C HIS A 86 9.94 5.15 -0.51
N LYS A 87 10.09 6.01 0.49
CA LYS A 87 9.81 7.45 0.35
C LYS A 87 10.64 8.08 -0.78
N LYS A 88 11.91 7.70 -0.90
CA LYS A 88 12.78 8.16 -2.01
C LYS A 88 12.23 7.73 -3.36
N TYR A 89 11.78 6.48 -3.45
CA TYR A 89 11.14 5.96 -4.68
C TYR A 89 9.89 6.76 -5.03
N VAL A 90 9.02 7.02 -4.05
CA VAL A 90 7.79 7.80 -4.26
C VAL A 90 8.12 9.21 -4.75
N ASN A 91 9.13 9.85 -4.17
CA ASN A 91 9.54 11.20 -4.61
C ASN A 91 10.03 11.20 -6.06
N ILE A 92 10.80 10.19 -6.46
CA ILE A 92 11.25 10.05 -7.85
C ILE A 92 10.06 9.88 -8.80
N GLU A 93 9.08 9.07 -8.40
CA GLU A 93 7.86 8.86 -9.19
C GLU A 93 7.05 10.15 -9.33
N ILE A 94 6.93 10.94 -8.26
CA ILE A 94 6.24 12.24 -8.30
C ILE A 94 6.91 13.16 -9.31
N GLU A 95 8.24 13.29 -9.26
CA GLU A 95 8.99 14.14 -10.21
C GLU A 95 8.78 13.70 -11.66
N LYS A 96 8.81 12.40 -11.90
CA LYS A 96 8.56 11.83 -13.22
C LYS A 96 7.18 12.19 -13.75
N TRP A 97 6.17 12.04 -12.91
CA TRP A 97 4.78 12.32 -13.28
C TRP A 97 4.54 13.82 -13.48
N GLN A 98 5.22 14.67 -12.70
CA GLN A 98 5.18 16.14 -12.90
C GLN A 98 5.73 16.52 -14.26
N LYS A 99 6.81 15.89 -14.71
CA LYS A 99 7.38 16.13 -16.05
C LYS A 99 6.42 15.69 -17.16
N TYR A 100 5.77 14.53 -16.99
CA TYR A 100 4.77 14.06 -17.94
C TYR A 100 3.59 15.02 -18.02
N LEU A 101 3.13 15.52 -16.88
CA LEU A 101 2.04 16.48 -16.82
C LEU A 101 2.44 17.77 -17.57
N GLN A 102 3.65 18.27 -17.35
CA GLN A 102 4.16 19.44 -18.04
C GLN A 102 4.21 19.23 -19.55
N ASN A 103 4.64 18.06 -20.00
CA ASN A 103 4.67 17.73 -21.42
C ASN A 103 3.27 17.77 -22.05
N LEU A 104 2.25 17.30 -21.32
CA LEU A 104 0.86 17.37 -21.78
C LEU A 104 0.38 18.80 -21.85
N ASP A 105 0.68 19.61 -20.84
CA ASP A 105 0.29 21.02 -20.79
C ASP A 105 0.92 21.80 -21.93
N ASP A 106 2.20 21.55 -22.20
CA ASP A 106 2.93 22.20 -23.31
C ASP A 106 2.26 21.88 -24.65
N LYS A 107 1.89 20.62 -24.85
CA LYS A 107 1.26 20.20 -26.11
C LYS A 107 -0.13 20.81 -26.28
N LEU A 108 -0.90 20.86 -25.20
CA LEU A 108 -2.22 21.49 -25.21
C LEU A 108 -2.11 22.98 -25.52
N GLU A 109 -1.13 23.66 -24.97
CA GLU A 109 -0.88 25.08 -25.26
C GLU A 109 -0.60 25.31 -26.74
N ILE A 110 0.23 24.46 -27.35
CA ILE A 110 0.52 24.53 -28.80
C ILE A 110 -0.77 24.41 -29.61
N TYR A 111 -1.63 23.46 -29.27
CA TYR A 111 -2.89 23.24 -29.96
C TYR A 111 -3.86 24.41 -29.75
N GLU A 112 -3.95 24.91 -28.51
CA GLU A 112 -4.80 26.08 -28.20
C GLU A 112 -4.39 27.29 -29.02
N ASN A 113 -3.08 27.58 -29.13
CA ASN A 113 -2.55 28.68 -29.91
C ASN A 113 -2.84 28.48 -31.40
N TYR A 114 -2.72 27.25 -31.90
CA TYR A 114 -3.07 26.94 -33.30
C TYR A 114 -4.55 27.25 -33.55
N LEU A 115 -5.45 26.84 -32.66
CA LEU A 115 -6.88 27.09 -32.85
C LEU A 115 -7.23 28.59 -32.80
N LYS A 116 -6.58 29.34 -31.91
CA LYS A 116 -6.80 30.79 -31.80
C LYS A 116 -6.35 31.54 -33.05
N ASN A 117 -5.28 31.09 -33.69
CA ASN A 117 -4.69 31.74 -34.87
C ASN A 117 -5.29 31.26 -36.18
N LYS A 118 -6.12 30.19 -36.11
CA LYS A 118 -6.83 29.67 -37.30
C LYS A 118 -8.03 30.56 -37.62
N LYS A 119 -8.07 31.10 -38.79
CA LYS A 119 -9.20 31.90 -39.27
C LYS A 119 -9.85 31.25 -40.48
#